data_37def7a38450f8fc7bb8bcc23b9ffa3d
#
_entry.id   37def7a38450f8fc7bb8bcc23b9ffa3d
#
_cell.length_a   1.000
_cell.length_b   1.000
_cell.length_c   1.000
_cell.angle_alpha   90.00
_cell.angle_beta   90.00
_cell.angle_gamma   90.00
#
_symmetry.space_group_name_H-M   'P 1'
#
loop_
_entity.id
_entity.type
_entity.pdbx_description
1 polymer ?
#
loop_
_entity_poly.entity_id
_entity_poly.type
_entity_poly.pdbx_seq_one_letter_code
_entity_poly.pdbx_strand_id
1 'polypeptide(L)'
;MVSQAPPIRPSSTLATGGDLRFIGALAIGMILFIGSVTMFVLSGELEGVLFNSAETWVFFAVFFLIFGLRCHLWWRYRPIELRQDVNLPSLTVVIPAFNEGANVRTSIASVLRSNYPTDKLQLIVVDDGSTDDTWTHIQQASKAHGDGFLALRLPRNKGKRHALYEGFSAATGDVVATLDSDSTLRPDSLRNLVAPMEADPTIAAVAGKVLVQNRHQNILTRMLGVRYILGFDFVRAYQSELRTVWCCPGALQAYRRNVIATELDAWLNQQFLGARCTNG
;
A
#
# COMPACT_ATOMS: atom_id res chain seq x y z
N MET A 1 34.54 -22.24 4.16
CA MET A 1 33.35 -22.56 4.95
C MET A 1 32.39 -21.37 4.77
N VAL A 2 31.46 -21.49 3.86
CA VAL A 2 30.44 -20.46 3.60
C VAL A 2 29.36 -20.66 4.64
N SER A 3 29.19 -19.70 5.56
CA SER A 3 28.12 -19.68 6.55
C SER A 3 26.78 -19.58 5.82
N GLN A 4 26.00 -20.63 5.86
CA GLN A 4 24.60 -20.58 5.38
C GLN A 4 23.81 -19.68 6.33
N ALA A 5 23.35 -18.52 5.82
CA ALA A 5 22.36 -17.72 6.51
C ALA A 5 21.08 -18.56 6.74
N PRO A 6 20.43 -18.43 7.91
CA PRO A 6 19.23 -19.21 8.20
C PRO A 6 18.13 -18.87 7.20
N PRO A 7 17.28 -19.85 6.82
CA PRO A 7 16.18 -19.62 5.90
C PRO A 7 15.28 -18.51 6.45
N ILE A 8 15.06 -17.47 5.66
CA ILE A 8 14.10 -16.40 5.97
C ILE A 8 12.74 -17.07 6.06
N ARG A 9 12.22 -17.21 7.28
CA ARG A 9 10.83 -17.64 7.47
C ARG A 9 9.95 -16.65 6.72
N PRO A 10 8.93 -17.11 5.99
CA PRO A 10 7.99 -16.21 5.35
C PRO A 10 7.55 -15.19 6.40
N SER A 11 7.62 -13.91 6.06
CA SER A 11 7.10 -12.85 6.90
C SER A 11 5.57 -12.92 6.88
N SER A 12 5.04 -14.04 7.38
CA SER A 12 3.66 -14.15 7.78
C SER A 12 3.47 -13.20 8.99
N THR A 13 3.54 -11.90 8.75
CA THR A 13 2.87 -10.95 9.60
C THR A 13 1.37 -11.05 9.34
N LEU A 14 0.87 -12.28 9.36
CA LEU A 14 -0.46 -12.52 9.83
C LEU A 14 -0.59 -11.73 11.13
N ALA A 15 -1.71 -11.06 11.27
CA ALA A 15 -2.12 -10.33 12.47
C ALA A 15 -1.51 -10.96 13.72
N THR A 16 -0.94 -10.15 14.62
CA THR A 16 -0.44 -10.66 15.89
C THR A 16 -1.56 -11.43 16.59
N GLY A 17 -1.26 -12.36 17.48
CA GLY A 17 -2.30 -13.14 18.17
C GLY A 17 -3.39 -12.27 18.82
N GLY A 18 -3.09 -10.99 19.16
CA GLY A 18 -4.07 -10.00 19.63
C GLY A 18 -4.99 -9.48 18.52
N ASP A 19 -4.47 -9.27 17.31
CA ASP A 19 -5.26 -8.82 16.16
C ASP A 19 -6.21 -9.94 15.69
N LEU A 20 -5.75 -11.21 15.72
CA LEU A 20 -6.60 -12.37 15.43
C LEU A 20 -7.74 -12.53 16.43
N ARG A 21 -7.48 -12.31 17.74
CA ARG A 21 -8.52 -12.33 18.77
C ARG A 21 -9.54 -11.20 18.58
N PHE A 22 -9.08 -10.02 18.19
CA PHE A 22 -9.97 -8.89 17.92
C PHE A 22 -10.81 -9.11 16.67
N ILE A 23 -10.21 -9.61 15.57
CA ILE A 23 -10.94 -9.99 14.36
C ILE A 23 -11.92 -11.13 14.65
N GLY A 24 -11.52 -12.11 15.46
CA GLY A 24 -12.39 -13.18 15.92
C GLY A 24 -13.58 -12.66 16.73
N ALA A 25 -13.34 -11.71 17.63
CA ALA A 25 -14.41 -11.09 18.42
C ALA A 25 -15.40 -10.30 17.54
N LEU A 26 -14.90 -9.56 16.52
CA LEU A 26 -15.75 -8.88 15.55
C LEU A 26 -16.55 -9.86 14.71
N ALA A 27 -15.93 -10.96 14.26
CA ALA A 27 -16.61 -12.01 13.50
C ALA A 27 -17.71 -12.68 14.34
N ILE A 28 -17.44 -13.00 15.62
CA ILE A 28 -18.42 -13.51 16.56
C ILE A 28 -19.55 -12.50 16.78
N GLY A 29 -19.22 -11.22 17.01
CA GLY A 29 -20.19 -10.15 17.13
C GLY A 29 -21.10 -10.03 15.91
N MET A 30 -20.54 -10.14 14.72
CA MET A 30 -21.29 -10.12 13.46
C MET A 30 -22.18 -11.35 13.30
N ILE A 31 -21.69 -12.54 13.68
CA ILE A 31 -22.48 -13.78 13.67
C ILE A 31 -23.64 -13.68 14.66
N LEU A 32 -23.39 -13.17 15.88
CA LEU A 32 -24.44 -12.96 16.89
C LEU A 32 -25.47 -11.92 16.44
N PHE A 33 -25.01 -10.83 15.79
CA PHE A 33 -25.90 -9.83 15.21
C PHE A 33 -26.77 -10.41 14.10
N ILE A 34 -26.17 -11.15 13.16
CA ILE A 34 -26.91 -11.83 12.10
C ILE A 34 -27.88 -12.85 12.70
N GLY A 35 -27.44 -13.65 13.68
CA GLY A 35 -28.29 -14.60 14.40
C GLY A 35 -29.45 -13.92 15.11
N SER A 36 -29.21 -12.78 15.77
CA SER A 36 -30.25 -11.96 16.44
C SER A 36 -31.27 -11.41 15.44
N VAL A 37 -30.78 -10.85 14.31
CA VAL A 37 -31.67 -10.38 13.22
C VAL A 37 -32.46 -11.53 12.64
N THR A 38 -31.84 -12.69 12.42
CA THR A 38 -32.52 -13.88 11.93
C THR A 38 -33.57 -14.38 12.91
N MET A 39 -33.27 -14.45 14.20
CA MET A 39 -34.25 -14.81 15.24
C MET A 39 -35.40 -13.81 15.33
N PHE A 40 -35.12 -12.52 15.24
CA PHE A 40 -36.12 -11.46 15.24
C PHE A 40 -37.03 -11.54 13.99
N VAL A 41 -36.48 -11.88 12.84
CA VAL A 41 -37.23 -12.14 11.61
C VAL A 41 -38.10 -13.39 11.74
N LEU A 42 -37.53 -14.47 12.30
CA LEU A 42 -38.30 -15.74 12.50
C LEU A 42 -39.40 -15.62 13.58
N SER A 43 -39.32 -14.62 14.48
CA SER A 43 -40.34 -14.34 15.48
C SER A 43 -41.63 -13.72 14.89
N GLY A 44 -41.66 -13.43 13.58
CA GLY A 44 -42.83 -12.92 12.88
C GLY A 44 -43.11 -11.43 13.03
N GLU A 45 -42.32 -10.70 13.84
CA GLU A 45 -42.54 -9.26 14.06
C GLU A 45 -42.15 -8.39 12.86
N LEU A 46 -41.37 -8.90 11.91
CA LEU A 46 -40.93 -8.22 10.67
C LEU A 46 -41.51 -8.88 9.39
N GLU A 47 -42.41 -9.85 9.50
CA GLU A 47 -42.89 -10.62 8.34
C GLU A 47 -43.54 -9.77 7.24
N GLY A 48 -43.95 -8.55 7.52
CA GLY A 48 -44.65 -7.71 6.54
C GLY A 48 -43.78 -6.82 5.66
N VAL A 49 -42.55 -6.51 6.03
CA VAL A 49 -41.83 -5.36 5.42
C VAL A 49 -40.56 -5.72 4.64
N LEU A 50 -39.77 -6.69 5.07
CA LEU A 50 -38.42 -6.89 4.48
C LEU A 50 -38.14 -8.27 3.89
N PHE A 51 -38.86 -9.33 4.27
CA PHE A 51 -38.45 -10.71 3.93
C PHE A 51 -39.46 -11.54 3.13
N ASN A 52 -40.58 -10.95 2.74
CA ASN A 52 -41.63 -11.69 2.03
C ASN A 52 -41.54 -11.56 0.49
N SER A 53 -40.53 -10.89 -0.03
CA SER A 53 -40.34 -10.79 -1.48
C SER A 53 -39.19 -11.68 -1.98
N ALA A 54 -39.43 -12.36 -3.10
CA ALA A 54 -38.38 -13.14 -3.79
C ALA A 54 -37.13 -12.31 -4.09
N GLU A 55 -37.29 -11.01 -4.30
CA GLU A 55 -36.19 -10.04 -4.56
C GLU A 55 -35.20 -9.95 -3.41
N THR A 56 -35.70 -9.96 -2.16
CA THR A 56 -34.82 -9.93 -0.96
C THR A 56 -33.95 -11.19 -0.86
N TRP A 57 -34.53 -12.34 -1.12
CA TRP A 57 -33.82 -13.62 -1.12
C TRP A 57 -32.79 -13.68 -2.26
N VAL A 58 -33.12 -13.18 -3.44
CA VAL A 58 -32.20 -13.07 -4.56
C VAL A 58 -31.03 -12.13 -4.20
N PHE A 59 -31.33 -10.98 -3.56
CA PHE A 59 -30.28 -10.07 -3.08
C PHE A 59 -29.32 -10.76 -2.12
N PHE A 60 -29.82 -11.45 -1.10
CA PHE A 60 -28.98 -12.18 -0.15
C PHE A 60 -28.19 -13.31 -0.83
N ALA A 61 -28.81 -14.07 -1.72
CA ALA A 61 -28.14 -15.14 -2.45
C ALA A 61 -26.95 -14.59 -3.27
N VAL A 62 -27.16 -13.50 -4.00
CA VAL A 62 -26.10 -12.82 -4.78
C VAL A 62 -25.03 -12.26 -3.86
N PHE A 63 -25.42 -11.62 -2.76
CA PHE A 63 -24.48 -11.10 -1.77
C PHE A 63 -23.57 -12.20 -1.20
N PHE A 64 -24.14 -13.30 -0.73
CA PHE A 64 -23.38 -14.41 -0.17
C PHE A 64 -22.55 -15.14 -1.22
N LEU A 65 -23.02 -15.25 -2.45
CA LEU A 65 -22.23 -15.80 -3.56
C LEU A 65 -20.98 -14.96 -3.83
N ILE A 66 -21.14 -13.63 -3.96
CA ILE A 66 -20.03 -12.71 -4.18
C ILE A 66 -19.06 -12.72 -2.98
N PHE A 67 -19.59 -12.72 -1.76
CA PHE A 67 -18.77 -12.76 -0.55
C PHE A 67 -17.99 -14.09 -0.46
N GLY A 68 -18.64 -15.22 -0.72
CA GLY A 68 -18.01 -16.53 -0.73
C GLY A 68 -16.92 -16.65 -1.81
N LEU A 69 -17.15 -16.10 -3.00
CA LEU A 69 -16.14 -16.02 -4.05
C LEU A 69 -14.91 -15.20 -3.60
N ARG A 70 -15.12 -14.03 -2.98
CA ARG A 70 -14.01 -13.22 -2.43
C ARG A 70 -13.23 -13.96 -1.36
N CYS A 71 -13.91 -14.65 -0.45
CA CYS A 71 -13.27 -15.48 0.57
C CYS A 71 -12.48 -16.63 -0.06
N HIS A 72 -13.01 -17.28 -1.08
CA HIS A 72 -12.31 -18.36 -1.80
C HIS A 72 -11.03 -17.83 -2.49
N LEU A 73 -11.11 -16.70 -3.22
CA LEU A 73 -9.97 -16.08 -3.87
C LEU A 73 -8.92 -15.63 -2.83
N TRP A 74 -9.35 -15.03 -1.72
CA TRP A 74 -8.46 -14.68 -0.62
C TRP A 74 -7.74 -15.91 -0.05
N TRP A 75 -8.44 -17.01 0.15
CA TRP A 75 -7.87 -18.25 0.67
C TRP A 75 -6.83 -18.87 -0.29
N ARG A 76 -7.02 -18.69 -1.60
CA ARG A 76 -6.07 -19.13 -2.65
C ARG A 76 -4.83 -18.25 -2.73
N TYR A 77 -4.95 -16.98 -2.42
CA TYR A 77 -3.86 -16.02 -2.56
C TYR A 77 -2.61 -16.46 -1.81
N ARG A 78 -1.48 -16.41 -2.51
CA ARG A 78 -0.15 -16.63 -1.93
C ARG A 78 0.74 -15.45 -2.31
N PRO A 79 1.37 -14.76 -1.32
CA PRO A 79 2.33 -13.71 -1.62
C PRO A 79 3.50 -14.31 -2.42
N ILE A 80 3.98 -13.56 -3.41
CA ILE A 80 5.14 -13.95 -4.18
C ILE A 80 6.38 -13.56 -3.40
N GLU A 81 7.24 -14.54 -3.11
CA GLU A 81 8.50 -14.34 -2.43
C GLU A 81 9.64 -14.34 -3.45
N LEU A 82 10.57 -13.38 -3.31
CA LEU A 82 11.79 -13.39 -4.10
C LEU A 82 12.72 -14.51 -3.64
N ARG A 83 13.21 -15.29 -4.59
CA ARG A 83 14.34 -16.19 -4.36
C ARG A 83 15.60 -15.34 -4.13
N GLN A 84 16.51 -15.82 -3.27
CA GLN A 84 17.70 -15.06 -2.85
C GLN A 84 18.64 -14.70 -4.01
N ASP A 85 18.64 -15.46 -5.10
CA ASP A 85 19.56 -15.34 -6.23
C ASP A 85 19.00 -14.57 -7.44
N VAL A 86 17.90 -13.85 -7.27
CA VAL A 86 17.28 -13.11 -8.38
C VAL A 86 18.03 -11.81 -8.64
N ASN A 87 18.31 -11.55 -9.91
CA ASN A 87 18.83 -10.27 -10.36
C ASN A 87 17.74 -9.20 -10.22
N LEU A 88 17.77 -8.43 -9.12
CA LEU A 88 16.79 -7.39 -8.85
C LEU A 88 16.82 -6.30 -9.93
N PRO A 89 15.67 -5.74 -10.34
CA PRO A 89 15.61 -4.62 -11.28
C PRO A 89 16.24 -3.37 -10.67
N SER A 90 16.59 -2.39 -11.50
CA SER A 90 16.90 -1.06 -11.02
C SER A 90 15.63 -0.39 -10.48
N LEU A 91 15.71 0.21 -9.28
CA LEU A 91 14.58 0.76 -8.56
C LEU A 91 14.81 2.22 -8.21
N THR A 92 13.86 3.09 -8.58
CA THR A 92 13.80 4.46 -8.06
C THR A 92 12.71 4.54 -6.99
N VAL A 93 13.03 5.08 -5.82
CA VAL A 93 12.05 5.40 -4.78
C VAL A 93 11.86 6.92 -4.75
N VAL A 94 10.62 7.38 -4.92
CA VAL A 94 10.25 8.81 -4.89
C VAL A 94 9.51 9.11 -3.59
N ILE A 95 10.00 10.09 -2.82
CA ILE A 95 9.37 10.59 -1.59
C ILE A 95 8.94 12.04 -1.82
N PRO A 96 7.65 12.34 -2.00
CA PRO A 96 7.15 13.71 -1.99
C PRO A 96 7.06 14.20 -0.55
N ALA A 97 7.56 15.39 -0.24
CA ALA A 97 7.55 15.98 1.10
C ALA A 97 7.05 17.42 1.08
N PHE A 98 6.24 17.80 2.07
CA PHE A 98 5.79 19.17 2.28
C PHE A 98 5.54 19.44 3.77
N ASN A 99 6.33 20.35 4.36
CA ASN A 99 6.22 20.74 5.77
C ASN A 99 6.26 19.57 6.76
N GLU A 100 7.21 18.66 6.56
CA GLU A 100 7.43 17.47 7.42
C GLU A 100 8.47 17.71 8.51
N GLY A 101 9.23 18.79 8.40
CA GLY A 101 10.34 19.07 9.30
C GLY A 101 11.34 17.92 9.38
N ALA A 102 11.76 17.58 10.59
CA ALA A 102 12.71 16.49 10.83
C ALA A 102 12.16 15.09 10.55
N ASN A 103 10.83 14.91 10.44
CA ASN A 103 10.22 13.59 10.25
C ASN A 103 10.64 12.96 8.91
N VAL A 104 10.84 13.75 7.87
CA VAL A 104 11.30 13.29 6.56
C VAL A 104 12.60 12.47 6.64
N ARG A 105 13.46 12.73 7.61
CA ARG A 105 14.72 11.98 7.84
C ARG A 105 14.45 10.50 8.13
N THR A 106 13.36 10.20 8.84
CA THR A 106 13.02 8.83 9.22
C THR A 106 12.64 8.00 7.99
N SER A 107 11.85 8.57 7.09
CA SER A 107 11.43 7.94 5.82
C SER A 107 12.65 7.75 4.90
N ILE A 108 13.46 8.78 4.71
CA ILE A 108 14.71 8.71 3.94
C ILE A 108 15.63 7.60 4.49
N ALA A 109 15.90 7.62 5.80
CA ALA A 109 16.75 6.63 6.44
C ALA A 109 16.21 5.19 6.33
N SER A 110 14.88 5.01 6.27
CA SER A 110 14.29 3.69 6.10
C SER A 110 14.52 3.12 4.69
N VAL A 111 14.53 3.97 3.66
CA VAL A 111 14.89 3.58 2.28
C VAL A 111 16.35 3.21 2.19
N LEU A 112 17.24 4.08 2.69
CA LEU A 112 18.70 3.89 2.62
C LEU A 112 19.20 2.67 3.42
N ARG A 113 18.45 2.25 4.45
CA ARG A 113 18.75 1.04 5.25
C ARG A 113 18.04 -0.22 4.73
N SER A 114 17.35 -0.13 3.60
CA SER A 114 16.70 -1.31 3.02
C SER A 114 17.71 -2.34 2.50
N ASN A 115 17.31 -3.62 2.47
CA ASN A 115 18.11 -4.72 1.92
C ASN A 115 18.09 -4.74 0.38
N TYR A 116 18.10 -3.56 -0.26
CA TYR A 116 18.18 -3.44 -1.72
C TYR A 116 19.62 -3.10 -2.13
N PRO A 117 20.16 -3.66 -3.25
CA PRO A 117 21.50 -3.33 -3.72
C PRO A 117 21.64 -1.83 -3.98
N THR A 118 22.67 -1.22 -3.41
CA THR A 118 22.88 0.24 -3.48
C THR A 118 23.17 0.73 -4.89
N ASP A 119 23.81 -0.10 -5.72
CA ASP A 119 24.10 0.15 -7.13
C ASP A 119 22.84 0.10 -8.03
N LYS A 120 21.74 -0.42 -7.50
CA LYS A 120 20.44 -0.56 -8.19
C LYS A 120 19.34 0.32 -7.57
N LEU A 121 19.65 1.08 -6.52
CA LEU A 121 18.70 1.91 -5.81
C LEU A 121 18.96 3.39 -6.03
N GLN A 122 18.02 4.08 -6.66
CA GLN A 122 17.97 5.54 -6.71
C GLN A 122 16.92 6.05 -5.73
N LEU A 123 17.26 7.02 -4.90
CA LEU A 123 16.33 7.73 -4.03
C LEU A 123 16.13 9.15 -4.55
N ILE A 124 14.89 9.54 -4.78
CA ILE A 124 14.52 10.91 -5.15
C ILE A 124 13.59 11.46 -4.06
N VAL A 125 13.98 12.57 -3.44
CA VAL A 125 13.12 13.27 -2.49
C VAL A 125 12.75 14.62 -3.07
N VAL A 126 11.45 14.87 -3.20
CA VAL A 126 10.92 16.11 -3.80
C VAL A 126 10.26 16.95 -2.72
N ASP A 127 10.88 18.09 -2.41
CA ASP A 127 10.30 19.12 -1.53
C ASP A 127 9.30 19.97 -2.34
N ASP A 128 8.02 19.87 -2.02
CA ASP A 128 6.95 20.63 -2.69
C ASP A 128 6.83 22.07 -2.16
N GLY A 129 7.97 22.77 -2.08
CA GLY A 129 8.03 24.17 -1.67
C GLY A 129 7.72 24.37 -0.19
N SER A 130 8.29 23.55 0.69
CA SER A 130 8.16 23.68 2.15
C SER A 130 8.62 25.04 2.66
N THR A 131 7.93 25.54 3.68
CA THR A 131 8.20 26.79 4.37
C THR A 131 8.92 26.62 5.71
N ASP A 132 9.00 25.38 6.18
CA ASP A 132 9.73 24.97 7.38
C ASP A 132 11.16 24.45 7.06
N ASP A 133 11.78 23.75 7.99
CA ASP A 133 13.13 23.21 7.86
C ASP A 133 13.23 21.88 7.09
N THR A 134 12.13 21.38 6.49
CA THR A 134 12.08 20.14 5.69
C THR A 134 13.19 20.08 4.65
N TRP A 135 13.34 21.15 3.85
CA TRP A 135 14.39 21.20 2.81
C TRP A 135 15.79 21.06 3.37
N THR A 136 16.07 21.69 4.51
CA THR A 136 17.38 21.58 5.18
C THR A 136 17.70 20.15 5.54
N HIS A 137 16.72 19.40 6.06
CA HIS A 137 16.89 18.00 6.40
C HIS A 137 17.11 17.11 5.17
N ILE A 138 16.39 17.37 4.08
CA ILE A 138 16.57 16.64 2.80
C ILE A 138 17.97 16.88 2.25
N GLN A 139 18.44 18.14 2.21
CA GLN A 139 19.78 18.47 1.73
C GLN A 139 20.89 17.82 2.56
N GLN A 140 20.76 17.82 3.88
CA GLN A 140 21.73 17.17 4.78
C GLN A 140 21.82 15.67 4.50
N ALA A 141 20.67 15.00 4.34
CA ALA A 141 20.61 13.58 4.04
C ALA A 141 21.22 13.25 2.67
N SER A 142 20.92 14.05 1.64
CA SER A 142 21.48 13.87 0.29
C SER A 142 23.01 14.05 0.27
N LYS A 143 23.54 15.09 0.92
CA LYS A 143 25.00 15.32 1.04
C LYS A 143 25.71 14.19 1.79
N ALA A 144 25.07 13.62 2.80
CA ALA A 144 25.66 12.53 3.59
C ALA A 144 25.66 11.19 2.83
N HIS A 145 24.73 10.97 1.90
CA HIS A 145 24.63 9.72 1.14
C HIS A 145 25.45 9.76 -0.15
N GLY A 146 25.53 10.91 -0.82
CA GLY A 146 26.24 11.07 -2.11
C GLY A 146 25.45 10.53 -3.30
N ASP A 147 26.12 9.79 -4.19
CA ASP A 147 25.55 9.26 -5.41
C ASP A 147 24.35 8.32 -5.13
N GLY A 148 23.35 8.38 -6.02
CA GLY A 148 22.10 7.60 -5.87
C GLY A 148 21.00 8.31 -5.08
N PHE A 149 21.27 9.48 -4.47
CA PHE A 149 20.25 10.30 -3.82
C PHE A 149 20.12 11.69 -4.49
N LEU A 150 18.98 11.89 -5.16
CA LEU A 150 18.62 13.16 -5.79
C LEU A 150 17.62 13.93 -4.92
N ALA A 151 17.99 15.14 -4.49
CA ALA A 151 17.09 16.07 -3.80
C ALA A 151 16.59 17.13 -4.78
N LEU A 152 15.27 17.23 -4.94
CA LEU A 152 14.61 18.23 -5.79
C LEU A 152 13.77 19.16 -4.91
N ARG A 153 13.73 20.45 -5.29
CA ARG A 153 12.89 21.45 -4.61
C ARG A 153 12.03 22.20 -5.61
N LEU A 154 10.73 22.23 -5.37
CA LEU A 154 9.81 23.08 -6.12
C LEU A 154 9.83 24.51 -5.57
N PRO A 155 9.66 25.53 -6.42
CA PRO A 155 9.70 26.94 -5.98
C PRO A 155 8.51 27.31 -5.07
N ARG A 156 7.42 26.56 -5.14
CA ARG A 156 6.22 26.72 -4.31
C ARG A 156 5.43 25.42 -4.26
N ASN A 157 4.54 25.29 -3.29
CA ASN A 157 3.63 24.15 -3.21
C ASN A 157 2.71 24.10 -4.44
N LYS A 158 2.73 22.96 -5.12
CA LYS A 158 1.86 22.62 -6.27
C LYS A 158 1.02 21.38 -6.01
N GLY A 159 1.18 20.77 -4.83
CA GLY A 159 0.51 19.56 -4.40
C GLY A 159 1.29 18.27 -4.70
N LYS A 160 1.01 17.24 -3.92
CA LYS A 160 1.69 15.93 -3.95
C LYS A 160 1.81 15.35 -5.37
N ARG A 161 0.78 15.53 -6.21
CA ARG A 161 0.77 15.04 -7.61
C ARG A 161 1.90 15.67 -8.44
N HIS A 162 2.15 16.98 -8.31
CA HIS A 162 3.24 17.64 -9.00
C HIS A 162 4.61 17.18 -8.47
N ALA A 163 4.75 17.03 -7.16
CA ALA A 163 5.99 16.51 -6.58
C ALA A 163 6.30 15.10 -7.09
N LEU A 164 5.29 14.23 -7.17
CA LEU A 164 5.44 12.90 -7.75
C LEU A 164 5.76 12.94 -9.25
N TYR A 165 5.13 13.84 -10.00
CA TYR A 165 5.42 14.04 -11.43
C TYR A 165 6.89 14.39 -11.67
N GLU A 166 7.44 15.35 -10.92
CA GLU A 166 8.86 15.73 -11.01
C GLU A 166 9.77 14.57 -10.62
N GLY A 167 9.43 13.85 -9.56
CA GLY A 167 10.18 12.68 -9.12
C GLY A 167 10.16 11.55 -10.15
N PHE A 168 9.01 11.25 -10.75
CA PHE A 168 8.88 10.23 -11.79
C PHE A 168 9.60 10.61 -13.09
N SER A 169 9.57 11.89 -13.45
CA SER A 169 10.28 12.41 -14.63
C SER A 169 11.81 12.29 -14.47
N ALA A 170 12.32 12.39 -13.25
CA ALA A 170 13.74 12.25 -12.95
C ALA A 170 14.16 10.79 -12.65
N ALA A 171 13.22 9.85 -12.61
CA ALA A 171 13.48 8.45 -12.27
C ALA A 171 14.23 7.73 -13.41
N THR A 172 15.27 6.99 -13.05
CA THR A 172 16.09 6.21 -13.98
C THR A 172 15.90 4.70 -13.86
N GLY A 173 15.36 4.22 -12.74
CA GLY A 173 15.13 2.79 -12.49
C GLY A 173 14.08 2.18 -13.42
N ASP A 174 14.18 0.88 -13.67
CA ASP A 174 13.18 0.11 -14.45
C ASP A 174 11.82 0.03 -13.74
N VAL A 175 11.88 0.08 -12.41
CA VAL A 175 10.72 0.17 -11.53
C VAL A 175 10.79 1.49 -10.76
N VAL A 176 9.65 2.17 -10.64
CA VAL A 176 9.52 3.40 -9.84
C VAL A 176 8.53 3.14 -8.72
N ALA A 177 8.97 3.35 -7.48
CA ALA A 177 8.14 3.24 -6.29
C ALA A 177 7.90 4.61 -5.67
N THR A 178 6.77 4.77 -4.97
CA THR A 178 6.51 5.94 -4.12
C THR A 178 6.45 5.53 -2.67
N LEU A 179 6.92 6.40 -1.80
CA LEU A 179 6.80 6.28 -0.34
C LEU A 179 6.37 7.63 0.23
N ASP A 180 5.35 7.62 1.10
CA ASP A 180 4.95 8.85 1.80
C ASP A 180 6.03 9.30 2.78
N SER A 181 6.17 10.63 2.93
CA SER A 181 7.20 11.26 3.76
C SER A 181 7.08 10.99 5.26
N ASP A 182 5.90 10.53 5.71
CA ASP A 182 5.59 10.11 7.08
C ASP A 182 5.63 8.58 7.28
N SER A 183 5.98 7.83 6.25
CA SER A 183 5.99 6.37 6.26
C SER A 183 7.40 5.81 6.34
N THR A 184 7.54 4.61 6.92
CA THR A 184 8.82 3.91 7.06
C THR A 184 8.78 2.51 6.48
N LEU A 185 9.87 2.09 5.86
CA LEU A 185 10.04 0.77 5.28
C LEU A 185 10.64 -0.21 6.28
N ARG A 186 10.21 -1.46 6.23
CA ARG A 186 10.96 -2.59 6.78
C ARG A 186 12.12 -2.93 5.84
N PRO A 187 13.21 -3.53 6.34
CA PRO A 187 14.38 -3.82 5.51
C PRO A 187 14.07 -4.56 4.20
N ASP A 188 13.15 -5.52 4.22
CA ASP A 188 12.80 -6.32 3.04
C ASP A 188 11.68 -5.75 2.18
N SER A 189 11.13 -4.57 2.54
CA SER A 189 9.93 -4.04 1.88
C SER A 189 10.12 -3.80 0.39
N LEU A 190 11.27 -3.23 -0.02
CA LEU A 190 11.53 -2.94 -1.43
C LEU A 190 11.70 -4.22 -2.25
N ARG A 191 12.39 -5.22 -1.71
CA ARG A 191 12.54 -6.54 -2.36
C ARG A 191 11.18 -7.21 -2.57
N ASN A 192 10.35 -7.22 -1.54
CA ASN A 192 9.01 -7.82 -1.59
C ASN A 192 8.08 -7.04 -2.54
N LEU A 193 8.27 -5.71 -2.65
CA LEU A 193 7.48 -4.86 -3.53
C LEU A 193 7.73 -5.17 -5.02
N VAL A 194 8.98 -5.45 -5.40
CA VAL A 194 9.33 -5.78 -6.80
C VAL A 194 9.14 -7.26 -7.14
N ALA A 195 9.03 -8.14 -6.14
CA ALA A 195 8.92 -9.58 -6.33
C ALA A 195 7.83 -10.03 -7.33
N PRO A 196 6.59 -9.49 -7.27
CA PRO A 196 5.56 -9.85 -8.24
C PRO A 196 5.92 -9.45 -9.68
N MET A 197 6.60 -8.30 -9.86
CA MET A 197 7.00 -7.83 -11.18
C MET A 197 8.10 -8.69 -11.79
N GLU A 198 9.01 -9.22 -10.97
CA GLU A 198 10.05 -10.15 -11.42
C GLU A 198 9.48 -11.52 -11.77
N ALA A 199 8.48 -11.98 -11.03
CA ALA A 199 7.81 -13.25 -11.30
C ALA A 199 6.94 -13.23 -12.56
N ASP A 200 6.34 -12.07 -12.89
CA ASP A 200 5.45 -11.93 -14.06
C ASP A 200 5.68 -10.56 -14.74
N PRO A 201 6.26 -10.56 -15.97
CA PRO A 201 6.51 -9.33 -16.72
C PRO A 201 5.25 -8.55 -17.09
N THR A 202 4.08 -9.16 -17.05
CA THR A 202 2.80 -8.51 -17.37
C THR A 202 2.26 -7.65 -16.22
N ILE A 203 2.82 -7.79 -15.01
CA ILE A 203 2.43 -6.96 -13.87
C ILE A 203 3.02 -5.56 -14.03
N ALA A 204 2.14 -4.59 -14.22
CA ALA A 204 2.50 -3.18 -14.43
C ALA A 204 2.62 -2.39 -13.12
N ALA A 205 1.84 -2.74 -12.10
CA ALA A 205 1.77 -2.04 -10.82
C ALA A 205 1.64 -3.00 -9.64
N VAL A 206 2.22 -2.64 -8.49
CA VAL A 206 2.14 -3.40 -7.24
C VAL A 206 1.81 -2.46 -6.08
N ALA A 207 0.83 -2.84 -5.27
CA ALA A 207 0.48 -2.14 -4.04
C ALA A 207 1.28 -2.73 -2.86
N GLY A 208 2.02 -1.89 -2.14
CA GLY A 208 2.68 -2.27 -0.91
C GLY A 208 1.69 -2.44 0.23
N LYS A 209 2.00 -3.31 1.18
CA LYS A 209 1.22 -3.47 2.40
C LYS A 209 1.57 -2.40 3.42
N VAL A 210 0.57 -1.69 3.91
CA VAL A 210 0.71 -0.65 4.94
C VAL A 210 0.22 -1.16 6.29
N LEU A 211 0.98 -0.89 7.34
CA LEU A 211 0.64 -1.25 8.72
C LEU A 211 0.59 0.01 9.58
N VAL A 212 -0.42 0.11 10.43
CA VAL A 212 -0.51 1.20 11.41
C VAL A 212 0.52 0.95 12.52
N GLN A 213 1.47 1.86 12.68
CA GLN A 213 2.59 1.71 13.63
C GLN A 213 2.11 1.70 15.09
N ASN A 214 1.20 2.60 15.45
CA ASN A 214 0.68 2.77 16.80
C ASN A 214 -0.65 2.03 17.07
N ARG A 215 -0.92 0.93 16.35
CA ARG A 215 -2.19 0.18 16.40
C ARG A 215 -2.60 -0.34 17.79
N HIS A 216 -1.69 -0.39 18.74
CA HIS A 216 -1.95 -0.88 20.10
C HIS A 216 -2.15 0.24 21.13
N GLN A 217 -2.06 1.51 20.73
CA GLN A 217 -2.06 2.65 21.63
C GLN A 217 -3.45 2.90 22.26
N ASN A 218 -4.51 2.79 21.47
CA ASN A 218 -5.89 2.99 21.94
C ASN A 218 -6.89 2.23 21.03
N ILE A 219 -8.18 2.29 21.38
CA ILE A 219 -9.22 1.58 20.64
C ILE A 219 -9.36 2.09 19.19
N LEU A 220 -9.24 3.40 18.98
CA LEU A 220 -9.36 4.01 17.64
C LEU A 220 -8.22 3.56 16.73
N THR A 221 -6.97 3.58 17.21
CA THR A 221 -5.82 3.11 16.43
C THR A 221 -5.89 1.61 16.18
N ARG A 222 -6.51 0.83 17.09
CA ARG A 222 -6.77 -0.60 16.90
C ARG A 222 -7.81 -0.84 15.80
N MET A 223 -8.91 -0.08 15.81
CA MET A 223 -9.93 -0.14 14.75
C MET A 223 -9.33 0.25 13.37
N LEU A 224 -8.49 1.30 13.35
CA LEU A 224 -7.76 1.68 12.16
C LEU A 224 -6.84 0.55 11.68
N GLY A 225 -6.12 -0.11 12.59
CA GLY A 225 -5.29 -1.28 12.28
C GLY A 225 -6.10 -2.42 11.64
N VAL A 226 -7.29 -2.73 12.15
CA VAL A 226 -8.19 -3.73 11.57
C VAL A 226 -8.64 -3.33 10.17
N ARG A 227 -9.01 -2.05 9.96
CA ARG A 227 -9.38 -1.54 8.63
C ARG A 227 -8.24 -1.73 7.62
N TYR A 228 -7.00 -1.47 8.03
CA TYR A 228 -5.83 -1.67 7.16
C TYR A 228 -5.59 -3.16 6.87
N ILE A 229 -5.72 -4.04 7.86
CA ILE A 229 -5.63 -5.49 7.66
C ILE A 229 -6.71 -5.95 6.66
N LEU A 230 -7.97 -5.56 6.85
CA LEU A 230 -9.03 -5.90 5.91
C LEU A 230 -8.75 -5.36 4.49
N GLY A 231 -8.26 -4.12 4.39
CA GLY A 231 -7.93 -3.50 3.12
C GLY A 231 -6.77 -4.19 2.38
N PHE A 232 -5.71 -4.54 3.08
CA PHE A 232 -4.49 -5.09 2.48
C PHE A 232 -4.45 -6.62 2.46
N ASP A 233 -4.82 -7.27 3.55
CA ASP A 233 -4.69 -8.73 3.66
C ASP A 233 -5.90 -9.49 3.10
N PHE A 234 -7.07 -8.84 3.00
CA PHE A 234 -8.25 -9.45 2.40
C PHE A 234 -8.55 -8.85 1.02
N VAL A 235 -8.81 -7.52 0.95
CA VAL A 235 -9.29 -6.92 -0.31
C VAL A 235 -8.21 -6.97 -1.40
N ARG A 236 -6.97 -6.53 -1.11
CA ARG A 236 -5.89 -6.57 -2.11
C ARG A 236 -5.51 -8.01 -2.49
N ALA A 237 -5.58 -8.94 -1.54
CA ALA A 237 -5.27 -10.34 -1.79
C ALA A 237 -6.21 -10.98 -2.83
N TYR A 238 -7.55 -10.87 -2.65
CA TYR A 238 -8.48 -11.43 -3.65
C TYR A 238 -8.43 -10.67 -4.99
N GLN A 239 -8.18 -9.35 -4.97
CA GLN A 239 -7.98 -8.57 -6.20
C GLN A 239 -6.72 -9.00 -6.95
N SER A 240 -5.64 -9.34 -6.23
CA SER A 240 -4.42 -9.86 -6.84
C SER A 240 -4.64 -11.19 -7.56
N GLU A 241 -5.45 -12.10 -7.01
CA GLU A 241 -5.85 -13.34 -7.69
C GLU A 241 -6.61 -13.07 -9.01
N LEU A 242 -7.39 -11.99 -9.04
CA LEU A 242 -8.09 -11.53 -10.25
C LEU A 242 -7.20 -10.70 -11.19
N ARG A 243 -5.94 -10.43 -10.79
CA ARG A 243 -5.02 -9.51 -11.50
C ARG A 243 -5.59 -8.10 -11.70
N THR A 244 -6.48 -7.66 -10.82
CA THR A 244 -7.22 -6.39 -10.90
C THR A 244 -7.18 -5.64 -9.57
N VAL A 245 -6.02 -5.20 -9.15
CA VAL A 245 -5.91 -4.29 -7.99
C VAL A 245 -6.39 -2.90 -8.43
N TRP A 246 -7.57 -2.49 -7.97
CA TRP A 246 -8.23 -1.25 -8.42
C TRP A 246 -7.54 0.03 -7.97
N CYS A 247 -6.82 -0.02 -6.85
CA CYS A 247 -6.16 1.14 -6.30
C CYS A 247 -4.86 0.74 -5.61
N CYS A 248 -3.77 1.32 -6.05
CA CYS A 248 -2.51 1.27 -5.35
C CYS A 248 -2.49 2.44 -4.36
N PRO A 249 -2.43 2.21 -3.03
CA PRO A 249 -2.46 3.27 -2.03
C PRO A 249 -1.17 4.08 -2.07
N GLY A 250 -1.29 5.40 -1.91
CA GLY A 250 -0.18 6.34 -2.03
C GLY A 250 0.99 6.11 -1.07
N ALA A 251 0.74 5.44 0.07
CA ALA A 251 1.75 5.25 1.10
C ALA A 251 2.95 4.36 0.67
N LEU A 252 2.69 3.34 -0.16
CA LEU A 252 3.73 2.52 -0.79
C LEU A 252 3.17 1.82 -2.02
N GLN A 253 3.73 2.08 -3.18
CA GLN A 253 3.33 1.47 -4.45
C GLN A 253 4.51 1.46 -5.42
N ALA A 254 4.49 0.56 -6.39
CA ALA A 254 5.50 0.48 -7.43
C ALA A 254 4.87 0.30 -8.80
N TYR A 255 5.53 0.83 -9.81
CA TYR A 255 5.11 0.80 -11.21
C TYR A 255 6.29 0.47 -12.12
N ARG A 256 6.04 -0.19 -13.24
CA ARG A 256 7.05 -0.24 -14.32
C ARG A 256 7.21 1.14 -14.94
N ARG A 257 8.46 1.62 -15.02
CA ARG A 257 8.73 2.97 -15.55
C ARG A 257 8.23 3.17 -16.97
N ASN A 258 8.35 2.18 -17.84
CA ASN A 258 7.87 2.26 -19.22
C ASN A 258 6.34 2.43 -19.32
N VAL A 259 5.57 1.89 -18.38
CA VAL A 259 4.12 2.04 -18.34
C VAL A 259 3.72 3.42 -17.79
N ILE A 260 4.34 3.85 -16.67
CA ILE A 260 3.98 5.13 -16.07
C ILE A 260 4.41 6.32 -16.94
N ALA A 261 5.53 6.22 -17.66
CA ALA A 261 6.04 7.29 -18.49
C ALA A 261 5.07 7.69 -19.62
N THR A 262 4.31 6.75 -20.16
CA THR A 262 3.32 7.03 -21.21
C THR A 262 2.08 7.76 -20.70
N GLU A 263 1.74 7.59 -19.42
CA GLU A 263 0.52 8.12 -18.80
C GLU A 263 0.77 9.37 -17.93
N LEU A 264 2.04 9.73 -17.70
CA LEU A 264 2.43 10.71 -16.69
C LEU A 264 1.82 12.10 -16.94
N ASP A 265 1.84 12.57 -18.19
CA ASP A 265 1.28 13.88 -18.56
C ASP A 265 -0.25 13.88 -18.48
N ALA A 266 -0.89 12.79 -18.93
CA ALA A 266 -2.34 12.63 -18.84
C ALA A 266 -2.80 12.57 -17.39
N TRP A 267 -2.05 11.85 -16.53
CA TRP A 267 -2.31 11.76 -15.09
C TRP A 267 -2.16 13.12 -14.40
N LEU A 268 -1.09 13.90 -14.71
CA LEU A 268 -0.90 15.23 -14.13
C LEU A 268 -2.04 16.18 -14.46
N ASN A 269 -2.53 16.13 -15.70
CA ASN A 269 -3.56 17.03 -16.22
C ASN A 269 -4.98 16.49 -16.11
N GLN A 270 -5.18 15.41 -15.37
CA GLN A 270 -6.49 14.77 -15.19
C GLN A 270 -7.51 15.76 -14.63
N GLN A 271 -8.70 15.79 -15.25
CA GLN A 271 -9.83 16.60 -14.84
C GLN A 271 -11.01 15.68 -14.47
N PHE A 272 -11.78 16.09 -13.47
CA PHE A 272 -13.04 15.47 -13.12
C PHE A 272 -14.13 16.55 -13.11
N LEU A 273 -15.18 16.34 -13.89
CA LEU A 273 -16.29 17.31 -14.07
C LEU A 273 -15.81 18.74 -14.43
N GLY A 274 -14.76 18.85 -15.26
CA GLY A 274 -14.20 20.14 -15.68
C GLY A 274 -13.28 20.82 -14.66
N ALA A 275 -13.12 20.28 -13.47
CA ALA A 275 -12.18 20.75 -12.46
C ALA A 275 -10.88 19.92 -12.48
N ARG A 276 -9.72 20.57 -12.33
CA ARG A 276 -8.45 19.85 -12.15
C ARG A 276 -8.48 19.07 -10.84
N CYS A 277 -8.13 17.80 -10.89
CA CYS A 277 -7.93 17.00 -9.68
C CYS A 277 -6.65 17.48 -9.00
N THR A 278 -6.76 18.20 -7.90
CA THR A 278 -5.62 18.74 -7.13
C THR A 278 -5.10 17.78 -6.08
N ASN A 279 -5.92 16.81 -5.64
CA ASN A 279 -5.56 15.83 -4.62
C ASN A 279 -5.24 14.50 -5.29
N GLY A 280 -4.01 14.06 -5.11
CA GLY A 280 -3.53 12.75 -5.55
C GLY A 280 -4.01 11.65 -4.62
#